data_f6af54afd60714524d6c071b9421830b
#
_entry.id   f6af54afd60714524d6c071b9421830b
#
_cell.length_a   1.000
_cell.length_b   1.000
_cell.length_c   1.000
_cell.angle_alpha   90.00
_cell.angle_beta   90.00
_cell.angle_gamma   90.00
#
_symmetry.space_group_name_H-M   'P 1'
#
loop_
_entity.id
_entity.type
_entity.pdbx_description
1 polymer ?
#
loop_
_entity_poly.entity_id
_entity_poly.type
_entity_poly.pdbx_seq_one_letter_code
_entity_poly.pdbx_strand_id
1 'polypeptide(L)'
;MGNVRVIEIRESVFADNDATSKAIREKMSAQGTLFLNVMSGPGSGKTTLLSALINRMKEQLRIGEMDVDIETSLDAQRVADLTGVESIQIHNCGLCHIDADMVSRALLEYDKENLDLLILENIGNLVCPAEFDTGAHKNVMLLSVPEGDDKPLKYPLMFQVSDLVLINKIDTL
;
A
#
# COMPACT_ATOMS: atom_id res chain seq x y z
N MET A 1 -0.19 8.94 -47.39
CA MET A 1 -0.80 9.07 -46.08
C MET A 1 -0.29 7.93 -45.23
N GLY A 2 0.58 8.23 -44.25
CA GLY A 2 1.15 7.21 -43.37
C GLY A 2 0.09 6.71 -42.39
N ASN A 3 -0.06 5.40 -42.28
CA ASN A 3 -0.90 4.77 -41.24
C ASN A 3 -0.16 4.87 -39.89
N VAL A 4 -0.72 5.58 -38.94
CA VAL A 4 -0.28 5.57 -37.55
C VAL A 4 -0.93 4.36 -36.88
N ARG A 5 -0.14 3.37 -36.46
CA ARG A 5 -0.59 2.28 -35.61
C ARG A 5 -0.46 2.73 -34.15
N VAL A 6 -1.57 2.89 -33.48
CA VAL A 6 -1.61 3.06 -32.03
C VAL A 6 -1.55 1.65 -31.43
N ILE A 7 -0.45 1.35 -30.72
CA ILE A 7 -0.34 0.11 -29.95
C ILE A 7 -0.76 0.46 -28.52
N GLU A 8 -1.84 -0.12 -28.04
CA GLU A 8 -2.21 -0.01 -26.63
C GLU A 8 -1.25 -0.89 -25.79
N ILE A 9 -0.27 -0.23 -25.18
CA ILE A 9 0.71 -0.89 -24.29
C ILE A 9 0.09 -1.17 -22.90
N ARG A 10 -1.07 -0.61 -22.59
CA ARG A 10 -1.74 -0.77 -21.29
C ARG A 10 -2.11 -2.20 -20.95
N GLU A 11 -2.58 -3.01 -21.88
CA GLU A 11 -3.04 -4.37 -21.59
C GLU A 11 -1.91 -5.30 -21.14
N SER A 12 -0.71 -5.20 -21.72
CA SER A 12 0.42 -6.06 -21.34
C SER A 12 0.94 -5.73 -19.94
N VAL A 13 1.00 -4.46 -19.56
CA VAL A 13 1.47 -4.02 -18.23
C VAL A 13 0.52 -4.49 -17.14
N PHE A 14 -0.79 -4.35 -17.33
CA PHE A 14 -1.78 -4.82 -16.36
C PHE A 14 -1.85 -6.35 -16.28
N ALA A 15 -1.77 -7.07 -17.39
CA ALA A 15 -1.80 -8.53 -17.39
C ALA A 15 -0.58 -9.15 -16.67
N ASP A 16 0.60 -8.57 -16.84
CA ASP A 16 1.81 -8.97 -16.12
C ASP A 16 1.70 -8.65 -14.63
N ASN A 17 1.14 -7.47 -14.28
CA ASN A 17 0.89 -7.09 -12.91
C ASN A 17 -0.10 -8.05 -12.23
N ASP A 18 -1.20 -8.43 -12.89
CA ASP A 18 -2.20 -9.35 -12.36
C ASP A 18 -1.62 -10.74 -12.08
N ALA A 19 -0.76 -11.25 -12.96
CA ALA A 19 -0.08 -12.53 -12.74
C ALA A 19 0.86 -12.47 -11.53
N THR A 20 1.64 -11.39 -11.42
CA THR A 20 2.60 -11.18 -10.31
C THR A 20 1.86 -10.95 -8.99
N SER A 21 0.81 -10.14 -8.97
CA SER A 21 0.02 -9.87 -7.76
C SER A 21 -0.65 -11.14 -7.23
N LYS A 22 -1.18 -11.98 -8.12
CA LYS A 22 -1.71 -13.29 -7.76
C LYS A 22 -0.65 -14.19 -7.13
N ALA A 23 0.54 -14.27 -7.73
CA ALA A 23 1.64 -15.07 -7.20
C ALA A 23 2.09 -14.59 -5.81
N ILE A 24 2.16 -13.27 -5.58
CA ILE A 24 2.45 -12.70 -4.26
C ILE A 24 1.40 -13.15 -3.25
N ARG A 25 0.12 -13.01 -3.56
CA ARG A 25 -1.00 -13.37 -2.67
C ARG A 25 -0.99 -14.85 -2.31
N GLU A 26 -0.72 -15.72 -3.30
CA GLU A 26 -0.60 -17.15 -3.07
C GLU A 26 0.61 -17.50 -2.17
N LYS A 27 1.76 -16.85 -2.39
CA LYS A 27 2.95 -17.02 -1.56
C LYS A 27 2.69 -16.59 -0.12
N MET A 28 2.12 -15.40 0.10
CA MET A 28 1.79 -14.90 1.44
C MET A 28 0.79 -15.82 2.15
N SER A 29 -0.24 -16.29 1.44
CA SER A 29 -1.19 -17.26 1.97
C SER A 29 -0.54 -18.57 2.39
N ALA A 30 0.37 -19.10 1.57
CA ALA A 30 1.10 -20.34 1.87
C ALA A 30 2.03 -20.19 3.10
N GLN A 31 2.53 -18.99 3.36
CA GLN A 31 3.34 -18.65 4.53
C GLN A 31 2.50 -18.36 5.79
N GLY A 32 1.18 -18.26 5.66
CA GLY A 32 0.29 -17.86 6.75
C GLY A 32 0.39 -16.37 7.09
N THR A 33 0.90 -15.55 6.18
CA THR A 33 1.06 -14.11 6.35
C THR A 33 -0.15 -13.36 5.79
N LEU A 34 -0.83 -12.58 6.61
CA LEU A 34 -1.80 -11.60 6.11
C LEU A 34 -1.06 -10.39 5.53
N PHE A 35 -1.30 -10.06 4.28
CA PHE A 35 -0.73 -8.89 3.62
C PHE A 35 -1.79 -7.81 3.40
N LEU A 36 -1.57 -6.62 3.97
CA LEU A 36 -2.45 -5.46 3.88
C LEU A 36 -1.80 -4.36 3.06
N ASN A 37 -2.57 -3.75 2.15
CA ASN A 37 -2.22 -2.53 1.45
C ASN A 37 -3.02 -1.36 2.05
N VAL A 38 -2.34 -0.35 2.59
CA VAL A 38 -2.95 0.80 3.26
C VAL A 38 -2.80 2.03 2.38
N MET A 39 -3.91 2.52 1.87
CA MET A 39 -4.00 3.62 0.91
C MET A 39 -4.68 4.83 1.52
N SER A 40 -4.32 6.03 1.09
CA SER A 40 -5.00 7.27 1.49
C SER A 40 -4.54 8.47 0.67
N GLY A 41 -5.20 9.60 0.87
CA GLY A 41 -4.65 10.90 0.49
C GLY A 41 -3.43 11.29 1.34
N PRO A 42 -2.62 12.25 0.88
CA PRO A 42 -1.50 12.76 1.66
C PRO A 42 -2.02 13.46 2.94
N GLY A 43 -1.28 13.27 4.03
CA GLY A 43 -1.61 13.90 5.31
C GLY A 43 -2.85 13.35 6.03
N SER A 44 -3.43 12.24 5.58
CA SER A 44 -4.59 11.60 6.24
C SER A 44 -4.27 10.97 7.60
N GLY A 45 -2.98 10.72 7.90
CA GLY A 45 -2.50 10.15 9.15
C GLY A 45 -2.18 8.66 9.11
N LYS A 46 -1.83 8.10 7.93
CA LYS A 46 -1.43 6.69 7.75
C LYS A 46 -0.36 6.27 8.75
N THR A 47 0.81 6.87 8.68
CA THR A 47 1.98 6.56 9.52
C THR A 47 1.65 6.59 11.01
N THR A 48 0.85 7.57 11.46
CA THR A 48 0.41 7.67 12.85
C THR A 48 -0.53 6.52 13.25
N LEU A 49 -1.50 6.21 12.39
CA LEU A 49 -2.42 5.08 12.61
C LEU A 49 -1.66 3.76 12.63
N LEU A 50 -0.79 3.53 11.65
CA LEU A 50 -0.01 2.29 11.54
C LEU A 50 0.92 2.10 12.73
N SER A 51 1.62 3.14 13.16
CA SER A 51 2.46 3.08 14.37
C SER A 51 1.67 2.71 15.62
N ALA A 52 0.46 3.27 15.78
CA ALA A 52 -0.42 2.95 16.90
C ALA A 52 -0.94 1.51 16.82
N LEU A 53 -1.32 1.05 15.63
CA LEU A 53 -1.81 -0.31 15.38
C LEU A 53 -0.72 -1.35 15.63
N ILE A 54 0.47 -1.15 15.06
CA ILE A 54 1.62 -2.02 15.23
C ILE A 54 1.98 -2.14 16.71
N ASN A 55 2.05 -1.02 17.45
CA ASN A 55 2.37 -1.03 18.88
C ASN A 55 1.34 -1.83 19.72
N ARG A 56 0.10 -1.92 19.27
CA ARG A 56 -0.93 -2.73 19.96
C ARG A 56 -0.82 -4.22 19.68
N MET A 57 -0.25 -4.59 18.55
CA MET A 57 -0.28 -5.98 18.08
C MET A 57 1.10 -6.67 18.11
N LYS A 58 2.20 -5.92 18.13
CA LYS A 58 3.58 -6.46 17.98
C LYS A 58 3.99 -7.48 19.04
N GLU A 59 3.36 -7.46 20.22
CA GLU A 59 3.62 -8.46 21.27
C GLU A 59 2.94 -9.82 20.99
N GLN A 60 1.96 -9.83 20.07
CA GLN A 60 1.17 -11.00 19.73
C GLN A 60 1.44 -11.50 18.32
N LEU A 61 1.85 -10.61 17.42
CA LEU A 61 2.06 -10.88 15.99
C LEU A 61 3.46 -10.46 15.57
N ARG A 62 4.06 -11.25 14.70
CA ARG A 62 5.28 -10.88 13.98
C ARG A 62 4.89 -10.00 12.79
N ILE A 63 5.18 -8.73 12.91
CA ILE A 63 4.75 -7.71 11.95
C ILE A 63 5.95 -7.21 11.16
N GLY A 64 5.79 -7.09 9.84
CA GLY A 64 6.68 -6.37 8.94
C GLY A 64 5.93 -5.19 8.32
N GLU A 65 6.67 -4.16 7.97
CA GLU A 65 6.11 -2.97 7.33
C GLU A 65 6.98 -2.56 6.15
N MET A 66 6.35 -2.13 5.06
CA MET A 66 6.98 -1.54 3.88
C MET A 66 6.35 -0.17 3.65
N ASP A 67 7.17 0.86 3.59
CA ASP A 67 6.73 2.22 3.25
C ASP A 67 7.13 2.58 1.83
N VAL A 68 6.21 3.18 1.09
CA VAL A 68 6.44 3.67 -0.27
C VAL A 68 6.39 5.18 -0.28
N ASP A 69 7.54 5.81 -0.41
CA ASP A 69 7.64 7.26 -0.56
C ASP A 69 8.47 7.64 -1.80
N ILE A 70 8.11 8.79 -2.37
CA ILE A 70 8.73 9.32 -3.59
C ILE A 70 10.13 9.87 -3.31
N GLU A 71 10.35 10.50 -2.15
CA GLU A 71 11.57 11.30 -1.91
C GLU A 71 12.26 11.04 -0.56
N THR A 72 11.56 10.53 0.46
CA THR A 72 12.11 10.49 1.82
C THR A 72 11.95 9.14 2.49
N SER A 73 12.84 8.82 3.43
CA SER A 73 12.73 7.66 4.31
C SER A 73 12.19 8.05 5.71
N LEU A 74 11.58 9.23 5.83
CA LEU A 74 11.17 9.76 7.12
C LEU A 74 10.04 8.96 7.76
N ASP A 75 9.08 8.49 6.95
CA ASP A 75 7.92 7.75 7.46
C ASP A 75 8.33 6.32 7.85
N ALA A 76 9.12 5.62 7.04
CA ALA A 76 9.71 4.32 7.41
C ALA A 76 10.57 4.42 8.70
N GLN A 77 11.45 5.44 8.78
CA GLN A 77 12.25 5.67 9.97
C GLN A 77 11.36 5.94 11.20
N ARG A 78 10.31 6.73 11.02
CA ARG A 78 9.36 7.05 12.10
C ARG A 78 8.61 5.82 12.59
N VAL A 79 8.16 4.94 11.70
CA VAL A 79 7.53 3.68 12.09
C VAL A 79 8.52 2.82 12.85
N ALA A 80 9.73 2.63 12.34
CA ALA A 80 10.78 1.85 13.00
C ALA A 80 11.13 2.40 14.40
N ASP A 81 11.30 3.71 14.53
CA ASP A 81 11.63 4.37 15.80
C ASP A 81 10.49 4.26 16.83
N LEU A 82 9.24 4.40 16.40
CA LEU A 82 8.08 4.36 17.28
C LEU A 82 7.66 2.95 17.67
N THR A 83 7.92 1.97 16.82
CA THR A 83 7.39 0.60 17.00
C THR A 83 8.46 -0.42 17.33
N GLY A 84 9.69 -0.19 16.90
CA GLY A 84 10.77 -1.18 16.96
C GLY A 84 10.60 -2.35 15.97
N VAL A 85 9.63 -2.26 15.06
CA VAL A 85 9.40 -3.24 13.98
C VAL A 85 10.28 -2.86 12.80
N GLU A 86 10.75 -3.86 12.06
CA GLU A 86 11.49 -3.62 10.82
C GLU A 86 10.59 -2.99 9.77
N SER A 87 11.04 -1.85 9.26
CA SER A 87 10.41 -1.13 8.17
C SER A 87 11.35 -1.08 6.97
N ILE A 88 10.85 -1.39 5.79
CA ILE A 88 11.60 -1.29 4.53
C ILE A 88 11.06 -0.11 3.74
N GLN A 89 11.96 0.80 3.39
CA GLN A 89 11.64 1.89 2.49
C GLN A 89 11.76 1.43 1.04
N ILE A 90 10.70 1.62 0.27
CA ILE A 90 10.67 1.40 -1.18
C ILE A 90 10.75 2.75 -1.89
N HIS A 91 11.88 3.00 -2.56
CA HIS A 91 12.00 4.14 -3.46
C HIS A 91 11.53 3.76 -4.86
N ASN A 92 10.42 4.33 -5.28
CA ASN A 92 9.79 4.03 -6.56
C ASN A 92 10.23 4.96 -7.72
N CYS A 93 11.33 5.68 -7.57
CA CYS A 93 11.91 6.56 -8.58
C CYS A 93 10.97 7.67 -9.10
N GLY A 94 10.10 8.20 -8.24
CA GLY A 94 9.20 9.30 -8.58
C GLY A 94 7.88 8.89 -9.23
N LEU A 95 7.56 7.60 -9.27
CA LEU A 95 6.26 7.12 -9.73
C LEU A 95 5.18 7.43 -8.70
N CYS A 96 3.94 7.68 -9.15
CA CYS A 96 2.81 7.95 -8.28
C CYS A 96 2.08 6.68 -7.77
N HIS A 97 2.65 5.50 -8.00
CA HIS A 97 2.10 4.19 -7.61
C HIS A 97 3.22 3.19 -7.32
N ILE A 98 2.84 2.08 -6.74
CA ILE A 98 3.61 0.86 -6.65
C ILE A 98 2.83 -0.26 -7.33
N ASP A 99 3.51 -1.08 -8.11
CA ASP A 99 2.96 -2.27 -8.76
C ASP A 99 3.44 -3.57 -8.09
N ALA A 100 2.91 -4.70 -8.55
CA ALA A 100 3.25 -6.00 -7.99
C ALA A 100 4.72 -6.40 -8.23
N ASP A 101 5.37 -5.96 -9.31
CA ASP A 101 6.78 -6.25 -9.54
C ASP A 101 7.67 -5.54 -8.52
N MET A 102 7.38 -4.28 -8.23
CA MET A 102 8.08 -3.52 -7.19
C MET A 102 7.89 -4.16 -5.80
N VAL A 103 6.65 -4.56 -5.48
CA VAL A 103 6.36 -5.28 -4.22
C VAL A 103 7.10 -6.61 -4.18
N SER A 104 7.12 -7.38 -5.28
CA SER A 104 7.83 -8.65 -5.36
C SER A 104 9.33 -8.48 -5.08
N ARG A 105 9.95 -7.44 -5.61
CA ARG A 105 11.37 -7.11 -5.35
C ARG A 105 11.61 -6.72 -3.89
N ALA A 106 10.74 -5.89 -3.32
CA ALA A 106 10.85 -5.52 -1.91
C ALA A 106 10.73 -6.73 -0.98
N LEU A 107 9.87 -7.69 -1.33
CA LEU A 107 9.70 -8.94 -0.58
C LEU A 107 10.93 -9.85 -0.60
N LEU A 108 11.86 -9.69 -1.54
CA LEU A 108 13.14 -10.42 -1.55
C LEU A 108 14.10 -9.88 -0.50
N GLU A 109 13.98 -8.61 -0.12
CA GLU A 109 14.81 -7.98 0.90
C GLU A 109 14.31 -8.28 2.33
N TYR A 110 13.08 -8.77 2.47
CA TYR A 110 12.58 -9.27 3.74
C TYR A 110 13.20 -10.64 4.03
N ASP A 111 14.26 -10.63 4.84
CA ASP A 111 14.97 -11.85 5.27
C ASP A 111 14.26 -12.58 6.43
N LYS A 112 13.05 -12.16 6.78
CA LYS A 112 12.28 -12.76 7.86
C LYS A 112 11.21 -13.71 7.31
N GLU A 113 11.53 -14.97 7.42
CA GLU A 113 10.52 -16.03 7.30
C GLU A 113 9.47 -15.87 8.41
N ASN A 114 8.21 -16.12 8.06
CA ASN A 114 7.12 -16.27 9.03
C ASN A 114 6.60 -15.00 9.69
N LEU A 115 6.33 -13.94 8.93
CA LEU A 115 5.48 -12.86 9.41
C LEU A 115 4.03 -13.34 9.56
N ASP A 116 3.35 -12.87 10.59
CA ASP A 116 1.91 -13.06 10.75
C ASP A 116 1.14 -11.95 10.00
N LEU A 117 1.73 -10.75 9.95
CA LEU A 117 1.17 -9.58 9.27
C LEU A 117 2.26 -8.81 8.53
N LEU A 118 2.01 -8.52 7.26
CA LEU A 118 2.79 -7.58 6.46
C LEU A 118 1.90 -6.39 6.09
N ILE A 119 2.41 -5.19 6.29
CA ILE A 119 1.71 -3.94 5.97
C ILE A 119 2.51 -3.20 4.90
N LEU A 120 1.83 -2.80 3.82
CA LEU A 120 2.33 -1.86 2.83
C LEU A 120 1.68 -0.50 3.08
N GLU A 121 2.44 0.48 3.56
CA GLU A 121 2.03 1.88 3.55
C GLU A 121 2.23 2.43 2.14
N ASN A 122 1.13 2.56 1.40
CA ASN A 122 1.16 3.01 0.02
C ASN A 122 1.29 4.54 -0.07
N ILE A 123 1.72 5.03 -1.22
CA ILE A 123 1.88 6.45 -1.52
C ILE A 123 0.60 7.22 -1.19
N GLY A 124 0.76 8.42 -0.63
CA GLY A 124 -0.35 9.33 -0.36
C GLY A 124 -0.98 9.88 -1.65
N ASN A 125 -1.84 9.08 -2.29
CA ASN A 125 -2.53 9.39 -3.54
C ASN A 125 -3.85 8.62 -3.61
N LEU A 126 -4.92 9.27 -4.09
CA LEU A 126 -6.27 8.68 -4.19
C LEU A 126 -6.60 8.15 -5.61
N VAL A 127 -5.69 8.23 -6.56
CA VAL A 127 -5.92 7.83 -7.95
C VAL A 127 -5.07 6.61 -8.30
N CYS A 128 -3.77 6.82 -8.46
CA CYS A 128 -2.87 5.80 -9.00
C CYS A 128 -2.82 4.49 -8.18
N PRO A 129 -2.78 4.51 -6.82
CA PRO A 129 -2.75 3.27 -6.04
C PRO A 129 -4.00 2.40 -6.19
N ALA A 130 -5.11 2.96 -6.65
CA ALA A 130 -6.34 2.21 -6.91
C ALA A 130 -6.31 1.42 -8.24
N GLU A 131 -5.39 1.76 -9.14
CA GLU A 131 -5.30 1.16 -10.46
C GLU A 131 -4.40 -0.10 -10.50
N PHE A 132 -3.55 -0.29 -9.50
CA PHE A 132 -2.57 -1.37 -9.47
C PHE A 132 -2.81 -2.32 -8.29
N ASP A 133 -3.03 -3.59 -8.59
CA ASP A 133 -3.06 -4.66 -7.57
C ASP A 133 -1.63 -4.93 -7.09
N THR A 134 -1.38 -4.74 -5.81
CA THR A 134 -0.07 -4.95 -5.17
C THR A 134 0.18 -6.41 -4.73
N GLY A 135 -0.82 -7.28 -4.88
CA GLY A 135 -0.80 -8.63 -4.35
C GLY A 135 -1.21 -8.74 -2.88
N ALA A 136 -1.67 -7.66 -2.27
CA ALA A 136 -2.20 -7.69 -0.92
C ALA A 136 -3.52 -8.51 -0.84
N HIS A 137 -3.78 -9.11 0.33
CA HIS A 137 -5.03 -9.83 0.57
C HIS A 137 -6.21 -8.88 0.77
N LYS A 138 -5.93 -7.70 1.35
CA LYS A 138 -6.91 -6.69 1.66
C LYS A 138 -6.38 -5.29 1.42
N ASN A 139 -7.22 -4.44 0.85
CA ASN A 139 -7.01 -3.03 0.68
C ASN A 139 -7.75 -2.26 1.77
N VAL A 140 -7.01 -1.48 2.54
CA VAL A 140 -7.54 -0.59 3.59
C VAL A 140 -7.35 0.85 3.15
N MET A 141 -8.43 1.60 3.05
CA MET A 141 -8.38 3.02 2.74
C MET A 141 -8.56 3.85 4.00
N LEU A 142 -7.72 4.86 4.17
CA LEU A 142 -7.85 5.86 5.22
C LEU A 142 -8.31 7.19 4.62
N LEU A 143 -9.45 7.69 5.08
CA LEU A 143 -9.99 9.00 4.75
C LEU A 143 -10.03 9.86 6.01
N SER A 144 -9.44 11.05 5.99
CA SER A 144 -9.56 11.97 7.12
C SER A 144 -10.69 12.98 6.91
N VAL A 145 -11.36 13.34 8.00
CA VAL A 145 -12.45 14.33 7.97
C VAL A 145 -12.04 15.64 7.28
N PRO A 146 -10.85 16.23 7.55
CA PRO A 146 -10.43 17.46 6.88
C PRO A 146 -10.25 17.37 5.35
N GLU A 147 -10.15 16.15 4.79
CA GLU A 147 -10.06 15.98 3.33
C GLU A 147 -11.38 16.30 2.62
N GLY A 148 -12.51 16.28 3.35
CA GLY A 148 -13.83 16.61 2.83
C GLY A 148 -14.65 15.39 2.41
N ASP A 149 -15.97 15.57 2.36
CA ASP A 149 -16.97 14.54 2.09
C ASP A 149 -17.19 14.24 0.61
N ASP A 150 -16.54 15.00 -0.27
CA ASP A 150 -16.64 14.87 -1.73
C ASP A 150 -15.71 13.78 -2.33
N LYS A 151 -14.79 13.23 -1.53
CA LYS A 151 -13.79 12.27 -2.00
C LYS A 151 -14.39 10.99 -2.61
N PRO A 152 -15.46 10.39 -2.07
CA PRO A 152 -16.08 9.23 -2.71
C PRO A 152 -16.62 9.51 -4.11
N LEU A 153 -17.10 10.73 -4.35
CA LEU A 153 -17.59 11.16 -5.66
C LEU A 153 -16.47 11.47 -6.64
N LYS A 154 -15.36 12.02 -6.16
CA LYS A 154 -14.20 12.39 -6.98
C LYS A 154 -13.30 11.22 -7.34
N TYR A 155 -13.17 10.24 -6.44
CA TYR A 155 -12.25 9.12 -6.55
C TYR A 155 -12.97 7.77 -6.35
N PRO A 156 -14.03 7.47 -7.11
CA PRO A 156 -14.88 6.31 -6.85
C PRO A 156 -14.12 4.98 -6.91
N LEU A 157 -13.09 4.87 -7.77
CA LEU A 157 -12.32 3.64 -7.91
C LEU A 157 -11.61 3.27 -6.60
N MET A 158 -11.02 4.26 -5.90
CA MET A 158 -10.33 4.03 -4.62
C MET A 158 -11.27 3.38 -3.60
N PHE A 159 -12.53 3.83 -3.54
CA PHE A 159 -13.53 3.27 -2.62
C PHE A 159 -14.02 1.90 -3.08
N GLN A 160 -14.11 1.65 -4.40
CA GLN A 160 -14.55 0.37 -4.95
C GLN A 160 -13.54 -0.75 -4.73
N VAL A 161 -12.23 -0.45 -4.80
CA VAL A 161 -11.18 -1.46 -4.62
C VAL A 161 -10.82 -1.68 -3.15
N SER A 162 -11.35 -0.86 -2.24
CA SER A 162 -11.08 -0.96 -0.80
C SER A 162 -12.01 -1.95 -0.13
N ASP A 163 -11.44 -2.91 0.62
CA ASP A 163 -12.21 -3.83 1.47
C ASP A 163 -12.71 -3.16 2.76
N LEU A 164 -11.96 -2.15 3.23
CA LEU A 164 -12.27 -1.39 4.45
C LEU A 164 -11.93 0.08 4.26
N VAL A 165 -12.84 0.95 4.68
CA VAL A 165 -12.61 2.41 4.75
C VAL A 165 -12.62 2.84 6.21
N LEU A 166 -11.53 3.48 6.65
CA LEU A 166 -11.39 4.04 7.98
C LEU A 166 -11.53 5.56 7.91
N ILE A 167 -12.39 6.13 8.74
CA ILE A 167 -12.52 7.59 8.89
C ILE A 167 -11.64 8.05 10.05
N ASN A 168 -10.67 8.89 9.75
CA ASN A 168 -9.69 9.39 10.70
C ASN A 168 -9.90 10.87 11.00
N LYS A 169 -9.25 11.38 12.05
CA LYS A 169 -9.33 12.77 12.53
C LYS A 169 -10.78 13.21 12.84
N ILE A 170 -11.54 12.31 13.42
CA ILE A 170 -12.94 12.57 13.81
C ILE A 170 -13.08 13.61 14.92
N ASP A 171 -12.00 13.92 15.63
CA ASP A 171 -11.86 15.01 16.60
C ASP A 171 -11.90 16.40 15.97
N THR A 172 -11.89 16.48 14.64
CA THR A 172 -12.01 17.74 13.87
C THR A 172 -13.43 18.04 13.40
N LEU A 173 -14.42 17.22 13.79
CA LEU A 173 -15.85 17.42 13.51
C LEU A 173 -16.46 18.56 14.33
#